data_37696826a72367062800c3d6cf09e86f
#
_entry.id   37696826a72367062800c3d6cf09e86f
#
_cell.length_a   1.000
_cell.length_b   1.000
_cell.length_c   1.000
_cell.angle_alpha   90.00
_cell.angle_beta   90.00
_cell.angle_gamma   90.00
#
_symmetry.space_group_name_H-M   'P 1'
#
loop_
_entity.id
_entity.type
_entity.pdbx_description
1 polymer ?
#
loop_
_entity_poly.entity_id
_entity_poly.type
_entity_poly.pdbx_seq_one_letter_code
_entity_poly.pdbx_strand_id
1 'polypeptide(L)'
;MKKIILFIVFFWVFTSQNVFSAPKIDITYNDGIYHIVLKGEKIKKRIRFISSDGLITNKEAHQKIGSRLTINAGYFDPANSKTISYIVTDRNVSEDPLLNENLLANSLLRRNLDKIINRTEFRIVECYDGKLHYEIVPHKSQEDFACTIVTSAQGGPLVYPQLRLEEEFFIVKKDGKIIRESCSVLHKTARTIIGLKNGEAHILIITDDHPMDMYEVHDYVKSLGWDRAMAFDGGSSTSMNYLKKYDVISTKGDGAGRSLKSFMVVK
;
A
#
# COMPACT_ATOMS: atom_id res chain seq x y z
N MET A 1 -55.35 -56.34 -11.13
CA MET A 1 -54.14 -55.72 -11.68
C MET A 1 -53.92 -54.37 -10.97
N LYS A 2 -52.97 -54.30 -10.03
CA LYS A 2 -52.63 -53.03 -9.32
C LYS A 2 -51.52 -52.34 -10.07
N LYS A 3 -51.77 -51.12 -10.57
CA LYS A 3 -50.73 -50.27 -11.20
C LYS A 3 -49.93 -49.57 -10.10
N ILE A 4 -48.63 -49.86 -10.05
CA ILE A 4 -47.65 -49.18 -9.19
C ILE A 4 -47.18 -47.92 -9.98
N ILE A 5 -47.47 -46.71 -9.45
CA ILE A 5 -46.96 -45.48 -9.98
C ILE A 5 -45.67 -45.17 -9.23
N LEU A 6 -44.53 -45.20 -9.95
CA LEU A 6 -43.22 -44.86 -9.44
C LEU A 6 -42.98 -43.35 -9.55
N PHE A 7 -42.97 -42.62 -8.41
CA PHE A 7 -42.59 -41.21 -8.35
C PHE A 7 -41.07 -41.11 -8.33
N ILE A 8 -40.46 -40.62 -9.42
CA ILE A 8 -39.05 -40.28 -9.47
C ILE A 8 -38.94 -38.83 -8.99
N VAL A 9 -38.39 -38.62 -7.78
CA VAL A 9 -38.07 -37.31 -7.23
C VAL A 9 -36.69 -36.92 -7.74
N PHE A 10 -36.62 -35.96 -8.66
CA PHE A 10 -35.37 -35.36 -9.09
C PHE A 10 -34.88 -34.38 -8.03
N PHE A 11 -33.86 -34.78 -7.26
CA PHE A 11 -33.10 -33.83 -6.42
C PHE A 11 -32.17 -32.98 -7.29
N TRP A 12 -32.55 -31.74 -7.53
CA TRP A 12 -31.64 -30.75 -8.08
C TRP A 12 -30.66 -30.32 -6.99
N VAL A 13 -29.43 -30.84 -7.04
CA VAL A 13 -28.33 -30.33 -6.22
C VAL A 13 -27.84 -29.04 -6.87
N PHE A 14 -28.25 -27.89 -6.34
CA PHE A 14 -27.65 -26.62 -6.64
C PHE A 14 -26.22 -26.59 -6.06
N THR A 15 -25.24 -27.02 -6.81
CA THR A 15 -23.85 -26.68 -6.50
C THR A 15 -23.67 -25.18 -6.79
N SER A 16 -23.63 -24.36 -5.76
CA SER A 16 -23.17 -22.99 -5.87
C SER A 16 -21.70 -23.02 -6.31
N GLN A 17 -21.46 -22.95 -7.61
CA GLN A 17 -20.12 -22.70 -8.12
C GLN A 17 -19.77 -21.28 -7.67
N ASN A 18 -18.86 -21.16 -6.71
CA ASN A 18 -18.16 -19.92 -6.43
C ASN A 18 -17.41 -19.54 -7.71
N VAL A 19 -18.03 -18.71 -8.56
CA VAL A 19 -17.39 -18.13 -9.73
C VAL A 19 -16.39 -17.11 -9.19
N PHE A 20 -15.18 -17.57 -8.86
CA PHE A 20 -14.08 -16.67 -8.57
C PHE A 20 -13.79 -15.85 -9.84
N SER A 21 -14.11 -14.58 -9.80
CA SER A 21 -13.78 -13.68 -10.90
C SER A 21 -12.28 -13.71 -11.20
N ALA A 22 -11.93 -13.64 -12.48
CA ALA A 22 -10.53 -13.55 -12.88
C ALA A 22 -9.88 -12.30 -12.23
N PRO A 23 -8.60 -12.36 -11.83
CA PRO A 23 -7.91 -11.22 -11.25
C PRO A 23 -7.90 -10.05 -12.22
N LYS A 24 -8.43 -8.90 -11.79
CA LYS A 24 -8.59 -7.73 -12.62
C LYS A 24 -8.02 -6.49 -11.93
N ILE A 25 -7.35 -5.65 -12.70
CA ILE A 25 -6.90 -4.32 -12.30
C ILE A 25 -7.77 -3.33 -13.05
N ASP A 26 -8.66 -2.64 -12.34
CA ASP A 26 -9.47 -1.56 -12.90
C ASP A 26 -8.81 -0.23 -12.55
N ILE A 27 -8.66 0.64 -13.55
CA ILE A 27 -8.07 1.97 -13.38
C ILE A 27 -9.02 2.99 -13.98
N THR A 28 -9.42 3.96 -13.17
CA THR A 28 -10.14 5.17 -13.60
C THR A 28 -9.25 6.38 -13.35
N TYR A 29 -9.39 7.39 -14.21
CA TYR A 29 -8.71 8.67 -14.06
C TYR A 29 -9.76 9.79 -14.08
N ASN A 30 -9.67 10.67 -13.12
CA ASN A 30 -10.49 11.85 -13.06
C ASN A 30 -9.70 12.98 -12.37
N ASP A 31 -9.57 14.11 -13.03
CA ASP A 31 -9.05 15.37 -12.48
C ASP A 31 -7.74 15.16 -11.67
N GLY A 32 -6.71 14.64 -12.33
CA GLY A 32 -5.39 14.43 -11.70
C GLY A 32 -5.29 13.24 -10.73
N ILE A 33 -6.36 12.45 -10.57
CA ILE A 33 -6.40 11.32 -9.65
C ILE A 33 -6.64 10.01 -10.40
N TYR A 34 -5.70 9.07 -10.28
CA TYR A 34 -5.90 7.68 -10.70
C TYR A 34 -6.44 6.89 -9.51
N HIS A 35 -7.59 6.24 -9.70
CA HIS A 35 -8.13 5.29 -8.74
C HIS A 35 -8.03 3.88 -9.31
N ILE A 36 -7.29 3.02 -8.63
CA ILE A 36 -6.99 1.65 -9.03
C ILE A 36 -7.71 0.72 -8.05
N VAL A 37 -8.42 -0.27 -8.59
CA VAL A 37 -9.08 -1.32 -7.80
C VAL A 37 -8.49 -2.67 -8.18
N LEU A 38 -7.98 -3.39 -7.18
CA LEU A 38 -7.41 -4.72 -7.34
C LEU A 38 -8.47 -5.77 -7.02
N LYS A 39 -9.14 -6.30 -8.05
CA LYS A 39 -10.33 -7.15 -7.92
C LYS A 39 -10.05 -8.65 -7.99
N GLY A 40 -10.82 -9.36 -7.21
CA GLY A 40 -10.86 -10.83 -7.20
C GLY A 40 -9.80 -11.47 -6.29
N GLU A 41 -10.16 -12.56 -5.64
CA GLU A 41 -9.32 -13.25 -4.63
C GLU A 41 -7.92 -13.64 -5.16
N LYS A 42 -7.82 -14.03 -6.43
CA LYS A 42 -6.55 -14.44 -7.05
C LYS A 42 -5.55 -13.30 -7.22
N ILE A 43 -5.99 -12.02 -7.15
CA ILE A 43 -5.09 -10.87 -7.29
C ILE A 43 -4.11 -10.80 -6.11
N LYS A 44 -4.54 -11.17 -4.90
CA LYS A 44 -3.71 -11.17 -3.68
C LYS A 44 -2.44 -12.00 -3.86
N LYS A 45 -2.52 -13.12 -4.59
CA LYS A 45 -1.38 -13.98 -4.92
C LYS A 45 -0.38 -13.36 -5.90
N ARG A 46 -0.75 -12.28 -6.58
CA ARG A 46 0.07 -11.60 -7.59
C ARG A 46 0.73 -10.33 -7.09
N ILE A 47 0.31 -9.83 -5.94
CA ILE A 47 0.88 -8.64 -5.32
C ILE A 47 2.16 -9.03 -4.58
N ARG A 48 3.21 -8.23 -4.75
CA ARG A 48 4.45 -8.30 -3.96
C ARG A 48 4.93 -6.91 -3.63
N PHE A 49 5.47 -6.75 -2.45
CA PHE A 49 6.37 -5.64 -2.15
C PHE A 49 7.80 -6.11 -2.37
N ILE A 50 8.59 -5.26 -3.01
CA ILE A 50 9.96 -5.55 -3.36
C ILE A 50 10.85 -4.35 -3.06
N SER A 51 12.12 -4.61 -2.82
CA SER A 51 13.17 -3.59 -2.75
C SER A 51 14.21 -3.78 -3.85
N SER A 52 15.00 -2.74 -4.09
CA SER A 52 16.16 -2.77 -4.97
C SER A 52 17.45 -2.58 -4.16
N ASP A 53 18.55 -3.14 -4.60
CA ASP A 53 19.85 -2.96 -3.92
C ASP A 53 20.25 -1.48 -3.88
N GLY A 54 20.18 -0.80 -5.02
CA GLY A 54 20.32 0.65 -5.15
C GLY A 54 18.98 1.33 -5.38
N LEU A 55 19.00 2.64 -5.60
CA LEU A 55 17.80 3.38 -6.00
C LEU A 55 17.59 3.26 -7.51
N ILE A 56 16.37 2.92 -7.90
CA ILE A 56 15.94 2.84 -9.31
C ILE A 56 14.60 3.55 -9.50
N THR A 57 14.31 3.98 -10.72
CA THR A 57 13.03 4.58 -11.06
C THR A 57 11.91 3.53 -11.06
N ASN A 58 10.66 3.98 -10.92
CA ASN A 58 9.49 3.10 -11.02
C ASN A 58 9.46 2.37 -12.37
N LYS A 59 9.83 3.05 -13.44
CA LYS A 59 9.88 2.50 -14.81
C LYS A 59 10.92 1.37 -14.94
N GLU A 60 12.12 1.57 -14.40
CA GLU A 60 13.16 0.54 -14.37
C GLU A 60 12.70 -0.68 -13.56
N ALA A 61 12.10 -0.47 -12.37
CA ALA A 61 11.52 -1.55 -11.57
C ALA A 61 10.45 -2.31 -12.34
N HIS A 62 9.53 -1.59 -12.99
CA HIS A 62 8.45 -2.17 -13.81
C HIS A 62 8.99 -3.06 -14.94
N GLN A 63 9.99 -2.57 -15.66
CA GLN A 63 10.63 -3.30 -16.76
C GLN A 63 11.41 -4.52 -16.27
N LYS A 64 12.25 -4.34 -15.23
CA LYS A 64 13.08 -5.41 -14.66
C LYS A 64 12.26 -6.59 -14.14
N ILE A 65 11.09 -6.31 -13.56
CA ILE A 65 10.21 -7.33 -12.95
C ILE A 65 9.22 -7.90 -13.96
N GLY A 66 8.92 -7.17 -15.03
CA GLY A 66 7.88 -7.55 -15.98
C GLY A 66 6.48 -7.54 -15.36
N SER A 67 6.22 -6.61 -14.44
CA SER A 67 4.94 -6.48 -13.74
C SER A 67 3.87 -5.86 -14.63
N ARG A 68 2.60 -6.08 -14.29
CA ARG A 68 1.46 -5.40 -14.93
C ARG A 68 1.23 -4.01 -14.33
N LEU A 69 1.43 -3.88 -13.03
CA LEU A 69 1.34 -2.63 -12.28
C LEU A 69 2.55 -2.51 -11.35
N THR A 70 3.14 -1.33 -11.29
CA THR A 70 4.17 -0.96 -10.32
C THR A 70 3.84 0.41 -9.77
N ILE A 71 3.84 0.56 -8.45
CA ILE A 71 3.74 1.84 -7.75
C ILE A 71 4.88 1.97 -6.73
N ASN A 72 5.21 3.18 -6.33
CA ASN A 72 6.14 3.41 -5.22
C ASN A 72 5.56 2.91 -3.89
N ALA A 73 6.42 2.59 -2.92
CA ALA A 73 5.99 2.08 -1.63
C ALA A 73 6.62 2.84 -0.45
N GLY A 74 7.42 2.17 0.37
CA GLY A 74 7.93 2.68 1.64
C GLY A 74 8.90 3.85 1.51
N TYR A 75 9.15 4.51 2.64
CA TYR A 75 10.09 5.62 2.78
C TYR A 75 11.55 5.13 2.77
N PHE A 76 12.44 5.98 2.29
CA PHE A 76 13.88 5.74 2.27
C PHE A 76 14.68 7.02 2.55
N ASP A 77 15.93 6.86 2.91
CA ASP A 77 16.87 7.97 3.09
C ASP A 77 17.66 8.18 1.78
N PRO A 78 17.45 9.31 1.10
CA PRO A 78 18.17 9.57 -0.14
C PRO A 78 19.67 9.79 0.05
N ALA A 79 20.14 10.12 1.27
CA ALA A 79 21.55 10.38 1.55
C ALA A 79 22.40 9.11 1.58
N ASN A 80 21.81 7.96 2.00
CA ASN A 80 22.52 6.69 2.05
C ASN A 80 21.82 5.55 1.30
N SER A 81 20.71 5.86 0.61
CA SER A 81 19.91 4.89 -0.17
C SER A 81 19.33 3.73 0.65
N LYS A 82 19.29 3.86 1.99
CA LYS A 82 18.73 2.84 2.89
C LYS A 82 17.27 3.09 3.19
N THR A 83 16.58 2.02 3.51
CA THR A 83 15.16 2.09 3.88
C THR A 83 14.93 2.84 5.20
N ILE A 84 13.74 3.45 5.33
CA ILE A 84 13.16 3.92 6.60
C ILE A 84 11.88 3.10 6.90
N SER A 85 11.57 2.13 6.07
CA SER A 85 10.36 1.30 6.14
C SER A 85 10.70 -0.19 6.16
N TYR A 86 9.98 -0.99 6.93
CA TYR A 86 10.04 -2.44 6.80
C TYR A 86 9.40 -2.88 5.48
N ILE A 87 10.07 -3.80 4.78
CA ILE A 87 9.53 -4.48 3.59
C ILE A 87 9.67 -5.98 3.80
N VAL A 88 8.57 -6.71 3.61
CA VAL A 88 8.57 -8.17 3.57
C VAL A 88 8.28 -8.63 2.15
N THR A 89 9.20 -9.42 1.60
CA THR A 89 9.08 -10.04 0.28
C THR A 89 9.08 -11.55 0.44
N ASP A 90 8.06 -12.21 -0.05
CA ASP A 90 7.92 -13.68 -0.02
C ASP A 90 8.28 -14.28 1.36
N ARG A 91 7.65 -13.75 2.44
CA ARG A 91 7.79 -14.14 3.86
C ARG A 91 9.13 -13.79 4.51
N ASN A 92 10.02 -13.08 3.82
CA ASN A 92 11.30 -12.68 4.36
C ASN A 92 11.38 -11.16 4.50
N VAL A 93 11.93 -10.67 5.60
CA VAL A 93 12.24 -9.24 5.76
C VAL A 93 13.35 -8.90 4.76
N SER A 94 13.01 -8.17 3.70
CA SER A 94 13.95 -7.74 2.67
C SER A 94 14.56 -6.37 2.97
N GLU A 95 13.87 -5.55 3.76
CA GLU A 95 14.37 -4.25 4.22
C GLU A 95 14.03 -4.05 5.69
N ASP A 96 15.03 -3.65 6.48
CA ASP A 96 14.91 -3.34 7.90
C ASP A 96 15.43 -1.92 8.17
N PRO A 97 14.57 -0.97 8.62
CA PRO A 97 14.98 0.39 8.93
C PRO A 97 16.00 0.47 10.09
N LEU A 98 16.11 -0.56 10.93
CA LEU A 98 17.12 -0.62 11.99
C LEU A 98 18.55 -0.79 11.46
N LEU A 99 18.70 -1.10 10.16
CA LEU A 99 19.99 -1.13 9.46
C LEU A 99 20.36 0.23 8.82
N ASN A 100 19.56 1.27 9.02
CA ASN A 100 19.83 2.61 8.53
C ASN A 100 20.58 3.42 9.61
N GLU A 101 21.89 3.55 9.44
CA GLU A 101 22.77 4.24 10.37
C GLU A 101 22.42 5.73 10.53
N ASN A 102 21.98 6.42 9.47
CA ASN A 102 21.56 7.82 9.55
C ASN A 102 20.31 7.99 10.42
N LEU A 103 19.35 7.05 10.32
CA LEU A 103 18.17 7.02 11.18
C LEU A 103 18.56 6.87 12.64
N LEU A 104 19.50 5.98 12.94
CA LEU A 104 19.95 5.68 14.30
C LEU A 104 20.89 6.74 14.88
N ALA A 105 21.72 7.38 14.05
CA ALA A 105 22.65 8.43 14.46
C ALA A 105 21.94 9.75 14.80
N ASN A 106 20.81 10.05 14.16
CA ASN A 106 20.05 11.27 14.43
C ASN A 106 19.38 11.21 15.79
N SER A 107 19.78 12.06 16.72
CA SER A 107 19.31 12.04 18.12
C SER A 107 17.79 12.24 18.27
N LEU A 108 17.18 13.05 17.40
CA LEU A 108 15.73 13.29 17.41
C LEU A 108 14.97 12.07 16.88
N LEU A 109 15.42 11.47 15.78
CA LEU A 109 14.79 10.28 15.20
C LEU A 109 14.95 9.09 16.14
N ARG A 110 16.14 8.90 16.73
CA ARG A 110 16.40 7.85 17.69
C ARG A 110 15.51 7.92 18.94
N ARG A 111 15.26 9.11 19.48
CA ARG A 111 14.33 9.28 20.62
C ARG A 111 12.88 8.96 20.29
N ASN A 112 12.51 8.99 19.01
CA ASN A 112 11.17 8.69 18.52
C ASN A 112 11.14 7.42 17.66
N LEU A 113 12.18 6.59 17.78
CA LEU A 113 12.34 5.40 16.95
C LEU A 113 11.13 4.48 17.05
N ASP A 114 10.59 4.26 18.25
CA ASP A 114 9.42 3.42 18.46
C ASP A 114 8.19 3.87 17.65
N LYS A 115 7.99 5.18 17.49
CA LYS A 115 6.92 5.71 16.65
C LYS A 115 7.20 5.47 15.16
N ILE A 116 8.46 5.62 14.73
CA ILE A 116 8.88 5.48 13.34
C ILE A 116 8.80 4.01 12.91
N ILE A 117 9.32 3.09 13.70
CA ILE A 117 9.31 1.65 13.40
C ILE A 117 7.94 1.00 13.63
N ASN A 118 7.00 1.71 14.25
CA ASN A 118 5.62 1.25 14.44
C ASN A 118 4.61 2.00 13.57
N ARG A 119 5.06 2.64 12.50
CA ARG A 119 4.17 3.25 11.51
C ARG A 119 3.25 2.22 10.88
N THR A 120 2.15 2.69 10.33
CA THR A 120 1.17 1.85 9.65
C THR A 120 1.79 1.11 8.46
N GLU A 121 1.39 -0.14 8.30
CA GLU A 121 1.87 -1.09 7.30
C GLU A 121 0.69 -1.72 6.56
N PHE A 122 0.82 -1.89 5.26
CA PHE A 122 -0.08 -2.72 4.46
C PHE A 122 0.51 -4.13 4.35
N ARG A 123 -0.29 -5.13 4.70
CA ARG A 123 0.10 -6.55 4.70
C ARG A 123 -0.80 -7.38 3.82
N ILE A 124 -0.23 -8.43 3.23
CA ILE A 124 -0.95 -9.59 2.74
C ILE A 124 -0.53 -10.76 3.62
N VAL A 125 -1.49 -11.29 4.36
CA VAL A 125 -1.29 -12.42 5.26
C VAL A 125 -1.96 -13.67 4.72
N GLU A 126 -1.37 -14.85 4.96
CA GLU A 126 -1.97 -16.15 4.70
C GLU A 126 -2.34 -16.80 6.03
N CYS A 127 -3.61 -17.18 6.18
CA CYS A 127 -4.12 -17.80 7.39
C CYS A 127 -4.19 -19.33 7.25
N TYR A 128 -4.43 -20.07 8.35
CA TYR A 128 -4.46 -21.55 8.37
C TYR A 128 -5.46 -22.17 7.40
N ASP A 129 -6.50 -21.44 7.02
CA ASP A 129 -7.45 -21.87 5.99
C ASP A 129 -6.90 -21.74 4.56
N GLY A 130 -5.64 -21.31 4.39
CA GLY A 130 -4.98 -21.10 3.11
C GLY A 130 -5.47 -19.87 2.34
N LYS A 131 -6.30 -19.02 2.95
CA LYS A 131 -6.75 -17.77 2.33
C LYS A 131 -5.84 -16.62 2.62
N LEU A 132 -5.75 -15.73 1.63
CA LEU A 132 -5.01 -14.48 1.75
C LEU A 132 -5.94 -13.34 2.16
N HIS A 133 -5.50 -12.55 3.13
CA HIS A 133 -6.21 -11.37 3.60
C HIS A 133 -5.35 -10.13 3.46
N TYR A 134 -6.00 -8.98 3.31
CA TYR A 134 -5.36 -7.67 3.38
C TYR A 134 -5.50 -7.12 4.79
N GLU A 135 -4.43 -6.49 5.29
CA GLU A 135 -4.44 -5.76 6.55
C GLU A 135 -3.78 -4.39 6.38
N ILE A 136 -4.29 -3.40 7.10
CA ILE A 136 -3.64 -2.10 7.30
C ILE A 136 -3.59 -1.88 8.81
N VAL A 137 -2.43 -2.08 9.40
CA VAL A 137 -2.23 -2.11 10.86
C VAL A 137 -0.91 -1.45 11.24
N PRO A 138 -0.70 -1.00 12.48
CA PRO A 138 0.63 -0.64 12.95
C PRO A 138 1.59 -1.82 12.82
N HIS A 139 2.86 -1.56 12.45
CA HIS A 139 3.86 -2.62 12.22
C HIS A 139 4.01 -3.59 13.41
N LYS A 140 4.00 -3.08 14.64
CA LYS A 140 4.10 -3.91 15.86
C LYS A 140 2.79 -4.54 16.31
N SER A 141 1.71 -4.41 15.53
CA SER A 141 0.46 -5.14 15.84
C SER A 141 0.74 -6.61 15.85
N GLN A 142 0.23 -7.29 16.88
CA GLN A 142 0.31 -8.75 16.93
C GLN A 142 -0.32 -9.34 15.67
N GLU A 143 0.42 -10.25 15.04
CA GLU A 143 -0.15 -11.13 14.05
C GLU A 143 -1.17 -12.04 14.75
N ASP A 144 -2.29 -12.29 14.08
CA ASP A 144 -3.13 -13.41 14.49
C ASP A 144 -2.26 -14.67 14.39
N PHE A 145 -2.15 -15.43 15.48
CA PHE A 145 -1.38 -16.68 15.49
C PHE A 145 -1.79 -17.66 14.39
N ALA A 146 -2.98 -17.44 13.82
CA ALA A 146 -3.51 -18.19 12.70
C ALA A 146 -2.99 -17.75 11.33
N CYS A 147 -2.23 -16.64 11.22
CA CYS A 147 -1.83 -16.04 9.95
C CYS A 147 -0.33 -15.73 9.91
N THR A 148 0.25 -15.71 8.71
CA THR A 148 1.65 -15.36 8.46
C THR A 148 1.75 -14.29 7.38
N ILE A 149 2.59 -13.27 7.55
CA ILE A 149 2.82 -12.24 6.54
C ILE A 149 3.49 -12.86 5.31
N VAL A 150 2.84 -12.75 4.16
CA VAL A 150 3.39 -13.17 2.86
C VAL A 150 4.22 -12.06 2.23
N THR A 151 3.69 -10.83 2.26
CA THR A 151 4.39 -9.64 1.76
C THR A 151 3.78 -8.41 2.41
N SER A 152 4.61 -7.41 2.71
CA SER A 152 4.16 -6.17 3.32
C SER A 152 5.07 -5.00 2.99
N ALA A 153 4.55 -3.79 3.17
CA ALA A 153 5.34 -2.58 3.19
C ALA A 153 4.81 -1.61 4.25
N GLN A 154 5.72 -1.19 5.11
CA GLN A 154 5.47 -0.09 6.03
C GLN A 154 5.49 1.23 5.27
N GLY A 155 4.57 2.12 5.63
CA GLY A 155 4.49 3.49 5.11
C GLY A 155 4.04 4.43 6.21
N GLY A 156 2.78 4.79 6.19
CA GLY A 156 2.15 5.75 7.07
C GLY A 156 2.14 7.17 6.50
N PRO A 157 1.39 8.05 7.09
CA PRO A 157 0.53 7.80 8.24
C PRO A 157 -0.68 6.92 7.89
N LEU A 158 -1.30 6.33 8.94
CA LEU A 158 -2.69 5.90 8.80
C LEU A 158 -3.51 7.16 8.42
N VAL A 159 -4.29 7.02 7.34
CA VAL A 159 -5.11 8.12 6.81
C VAL A 159 -6.54 8.01 7.33
N TYR A 160 -7.13 6.82 7.30
CA TYR A 160 -8.50 6.57 7.71
C TYR A 160 -8.61 5.24 8.47
N PRO A 161 -9.45 5.11 9.52
CA PRO A 161 -10.49 6.05 9.97
C PRO A 161 -9.98 7.27 10.74
N GLN A 162 -8.77 7.27 11.25
CA GLN A 162 -8.16 8.35 12.00
C GLN A 162 -6.82 8.73 11.40
N LEU A 163 -6.61 10.01 11.12
CA LEU A 163 -5.33 10.51 10.61
C LEU A 163 -4.30 10.57 11.75
N ARG A 164 -3.22 9.75 11.67
CA ARG A 164 -2.25 9.53 12.75
C ARG A 164 -0.91 10.22 12.51
N LEU A 165 -0.94 11.53 12.25
CA LEU A 165 0.29 12.29 11.94
C LEU A 165 1.26 12.40 13.13
N GLU A 166 0.75 12.60 14.33
CA GLU A 166 1.55 12.80 15.54
C GLU A 166 1.99 11.48 16.17
N GLU A 167 1.10 10.50 16.18
CA GLU A 167 1.36 9.16 16.70
C GLU A 167 2.45 8.44 15.89
N GLU A 168 2.50 8.68 14.59
CA GLU A 168 3.49 8.07 13.66
C GLU A 168 4.68 9.00 13.37
N PHE A 169 4.82 10.09 14.14
CA PHE A 169 5.96 11.02 14.07
C PHE A 169 6.14 11.71 12.72
N PHE A 170 5.04 12.02 12.02
CA PHE A 170 5.07 12.88 10.83
C PHE A 170 5.03 14.35 11.22
N ILE A 171 4.37 14.69 12.33
CA ILE A 171 4.42 16.02 12.95
C ILE A 171 4.80 15.90 14.42
N VAL A 172 5.35 17.01 14.95
CA VAL A 172 5.57 17.18 16.39
C VAL A 172 4.92 18.48 16.80
N LYS A 173 4.10 18.44 17.85
CA LYS A 173 3.51 19.62 18.46
C LYS A 173 4.17 19.92 19.80
N LYS A 174 4.30 21.21 20.10
CA LYS A 174 4.65 21.75 21.41
C LYS A 174 3.74 22.94 21.69
N ASP A 175 3.10 22.95 22.86
CA ASP A 175 2.16 24.00 23.26
C ASP A 175 1.08 24.30 22.18
N GLY A 176 0.54 23.22 21.58
CA GLY A 176 -0.47 23.29 20.53
C GLY A 176 0.06 23.73 19.15
N LYS A 177 1.33 24.11 19.02
CA LYS A 177 1.96 24.56 17.76
C LYS A 177 2.77 23.42 17.14
N ILE A 178 2.67 23.27 15.82
CA ILE A 178 3.52 22.34 15.06
C ILE A 178 4.93 22.92 15.00
N ILE A 179 5.90 22.21 15.56
CA ILE A 179 7.33 22.60 15.58
C ILE A 179 8.18 21.76 14.63
N ARG A 180 7.63 20.68 14.10
CA ARG A 180 8.28 19.83 13.11
C ARG A 180 7.24 19.17 12.22
N GLU A 181 7.58 19.09 10.94
CA GLU A 181 6.89 18.32 9.93
C GLU A 181 7.90 17.46 9.16
N SER A 182 7.47 16.33 8.65
CA SER A 182 8.22 15.49 7.71
C SER A 182 7.33 15.02 6.56
N CYS A 183 7.96 14.73 5.43
CA CYS A 183 7.30 14.20 4.24
C CYS A 183 6.20 15.11 3.68
N SER A 184 6.29 16.42 3.94
CA SER A 184 5.34 17.46 3.45
C SER A 184 3.87 17.09 3.71
N VAL A 185 3.56 16.48 4.88
CA VAL A 185 2.20 15.99 5.18
C VAL A 185 1.16 17.10 5.30
N LEU A 186 1.60 18.33 5.62
CA LEU A 186 0.76 19.53 5.76
C LEU A 186 0.70 20.38 4.48
N HIS A 187 1.46 20.01 3.46
CA HIS A 187 1.54 20.75 2.20
C HIS A 187 0.89 19.97 1.07
N LYS A 188 0.26 20.70 0.13
CA LYS A 188 -0.30 20.09 -1.08
C LYS A 188 0.80 19.56 -1.98
N THR A 189 0.76 18.26 -2.25
CA THR A 189 1.69 17.58 -3.14
C THR A 189 1.08 16.30 -3.68
N ALA A 190 1.74 15.65 -4.64
CA ALA A 190 1.35 14.34 -5.13
C ALA A 190 1.35 13.29 -4.00
N ARG A 191 0.44 12.28 -4.06
CA ARG A 191 0.27 11.27 -3.01
C ARG A 191 0.07 9.88 -3.60
N THR A 192 0.58 8.90 -2.88
CA THR A 192 0.29 7.47 -3.12
C THR A 192 -0.41 6.93 -1.88
N ILE A 193 -1.68 6.55 -2.03
CA ILE A 193 -2.53 6.08 -0.94
C ILE A 193 -2.98 4.66 -1.26
N ILE A 194 -2.93 3.78 -0.28
CA ILE A 194 -3.51 2.44 -0.38
C ILE A 194 -4.57 2.25 0.72
N GLY A 195 -5.67 1.59 0.38
CA GLY A 195 -6.75 1.36 1.33
C GLY A 195 -7.54 0.11 1.01
N LEU A 196 -8.50 -0.16 1.89
CA LEU A 196 -9.40 -1.30 1.82
C LEU A 196 -10.83 -0.81 1.73
N LYS A 197 -11.62 -1.45 0.88
CA LYS A 197 -13.06 -1.27 0.80
C LYS A 197 -13.70 -2.60 0.39
N ASN A 198 -14.66 -3.08 1.19
CA ASN A 198 -15.37 -4.34 0.91
C ASN A 198 -14.42 -5.54 0.66
N GLY A 199 -13.28 -5.61 1.37
CA GLY A 199 -12.29 -6.67 1.21
C GLY A 199 -11.40 -6.58 -0.03
N GLU A 200 -11.56 -5.55 -0.86
CA GLU A 200 -10.69 -5.25 -2.01
C GLU A 200 -9.63 -4.20 -1.65
N ALA A 201 -8.47 -4.28 -2.30
CA ALA A 201 -7.45 -3.24 -2.17
C ALA A 201 -7.67 -2.16 -3.24
N HIS A 202 -7.67 -0.92 -2.79
CA HIS A 202 -7.83 0.28 -3.58
C HIS A 202 -6.57 1.14 -3.48
N ILE A 203 -6.16 1.78 -4.58
CA ILE A 203 -5.01 2.66 -4.61
C ILE A 203 -5.41 3.98 -5.25
N LEU A 204 -4.96 5.10 -4.67
CA LEU A 204 -5.02 6.42 -5.30
C LEU A 204 -3.61 6.88 -5.62
N ILE A 205 -3.40 7.27 -6.87
CA ILE A 205 -2.25 8.07 -7.28
C ILE A 205 -2.78 9.47 -7.55
N ILE A 206 -2.56 10.35 -6.59
CA ILE A 206 -2.92 11.77 -6.65
C ILE A 206 -1.72 12.50 -7.24
N THR A 207 -1.87 13.07 -8.43
CA THR A 207 -0.78 13.70 -9.16
C THR A 207 -0.59 15.16 -8.75
N ASP A 208 0.46 15.80 -9.27
CA ASP A 208 0.69 17.23 -9.06
C ASP A 208 -0.36 18.12 -9.75
N ASP A 209 -1.20 17.58 -10.62
CA ASP A 209 -2.34 18.30 -11.22
C ASP A 209 -3.48 18.52 -10.22
N HIS A 210 -3.57 17.65 -9.19
CA HIS A 210 -4.57 17.75 -8.11
C HIS A 210 -3.93 17.51 -6.73
N PRO A 211 -2.92 18.31 -6.35
CA PRO A 211 -2.14 18.02 -5.15
C PRO A 211 -2.98 18.21 -3.88
N MET A 212 -2.79 17.31 -2.91
CA MET A 212 -3.51 17.31 -1.62
C MET A 212 -2.55 17.30 -0.44
N ASP A 213 -2.91 17.96 0.67
CA ASP A 213 -2.36 17.68 1.98
C ASP A 213 -3.01 16.43 2.61
N MET A 214 -2.52 15.99 3.78
CA MET A 214 -3.04 14.74 4.37
C MET A 214 -4.42 14.88 5.01
N TYR A 215 -4.87 16.10 5.34
CA TYR A 215 -6.24 16.32 5.81
C TYR A 215 -7.22 16.23 4.63
N GLU A 216 -6.89 16.83 3.49
CA GLU A 216 -7.69 16.70 2.26
C GLU A 216 -7.77 15.25 1.79
N VAL A 217 -6.65 14.51 1.88
CA VAL A 217 -6.62 13.06 1.56
C VAL A 217 -7.52 12.27 2.50
N HIS A 218 -7.50 12.56 3.82
CA HIS A 218 -8.38 11.92 4.79
C HIS A 218 -9.85 12.12 4.42
N ASP A 219 -10.26 13.38 4.13
CA ASP A 219 -11.64 13.70 3.80
C ASP A 219 -12.05 13.08 2.46
N TYR A 220 -11.15 13.06 1.48
CA TYR A 220 -11.38 12.42 0.19
C TYR A 220 -11.59 10.90 0.33
N VAL A 221 -10.71 10.21 1.04
CA VAL A 221 -10.83 8.76 1.31
C VAL A 221 -12.13 8.44 2.05
N LYS A 222 -12.49 9.27 3.05
CA LYS A 222 -13.77 9.16 3.77
C LYS A 222 -14.96 9.29 2.82
N SER A 223 -14.92 10.24 1.89
CA SER A 223 -16.01 10.44 0.90
C SER A 223 -16.16 9.25 -0.05
N LEU A 224 -15.08 8.52 -0.34
CA LEU A 224 -15.10 7.29 -1.12
C LEU A 224 -15.67 6.09 -0.35
N GLY A 225 -15.91 6.22 0.96
CA GLY A 225 -16.43 5.16 1.82
C GLY A 225 -15.47 3.99 1.96
N TRP A 226 -14.16 4.25 2.07
CA TRP A 226 -13.19 3.21 2.35
C TRP A 226 -13.26 2.78 3.81
N ASP A 227 -12.93 1.50 4.08
CA ASP A 227 -12.94 0.96 5.43
C ASP A 227 -11.67 1.38 6.20
N ARG A 228 -10.53 1.43 5.49
CA ARG A 228 -9.24 1.79 6.05
C ARG A 228 -8.29 2.27 4.96
N ALA A 229 -7.39 3.20 5.29
CA ALA A 229 -6.38 3.70 4.34
C ALA A 229 -5.12 4.18 5.03
N MET A 230 -3.99 4.06 4.32
CA MET A 230 -2.69 4.58 4.71
C MET A 230 -1.97 5.21 3.52
N ALA A 231 -0.98 6.05 3.80
CA ALA A 231 -0.12 6.60 2.77
C ALA A 231 1.16 5.75 2.60
N PHE A 232 1.67 5.70 1.38
CA PHE A 232 3.06 5.42 1.06
C PHE A 232 3.84 6.73 0.89
N ASP A 233 5.13 6.62 0.53
CA ASP A 233 5.95 7.79 0.23
C ASP A 233 5.29 8.63 -0.87
N GLY A 234 5.29 9.93 -0.70
CA GLY A 234 4.56 10.87 -1.56
C GLY A 234 5.48 11.92 -2.19
N GLY A 235 4.88 13.01 -2.65
CA GLY A 235 5.60 14.09 -3.31
C GLY A 235 6.33 13.59 -4.55
N SER A 236 7.62 13.88 -4.66
CA SER A 236 8.46 13.45 -5.79
C SER A 236 8.58 11.95 -5.97
N SER A 237 8.24 11.15 -4.95
CA SER A 237 8.26 9.68 -5.01
C SER A 237 7.00 9.08 -5.65
N THR A 238 5.90 9.84 -5.70
CA THR A 238 4.64 9.38 -6.27
C THR A 238 4.81 8.96 -7.73
N SER A 239 4.56 7.69 -8.01
CA SER A 239 4.77 7.13 -9.35
C SER A 239 3.98 5.86 -9.58
N MET A 240 3.57 5.63 -10.84
CA MET A 240 2.86 4.44 -11.28
C MET A 240 3.25 4.08 -12.70
N ASN A 241 3.53 2.80 -12.93
CA ASN A 241 3.58 2.21 -14.27
C ASN A 241 2.53 1.11 -14.39
N TYR A 242 1.72 1.16 -15.43
CA TYR A 242 0.72 0.13 -15.71
C TYR A 242 0.80 -0.32 -17.16
N LEU A 243 1.29 -1.53 -17.37
CA LEU A 243 1.54 -2.10 -18.71
C LEU A 243 2.39 -1.13 -19.56
N LYS A 244 1.97 -0.88 -20.81
CA LYS A 244 2.50 0.20 -21.65
C LYS A 244 1.54 1.39 -21.74
N LYS A 245 0.52 1.44 -20.86
CA LYS A 245 -0.61 2.37 -20.97
C LYS A 245 -0.42 3.63 -20.13
N TYR A 246 0.11 3.50 -18.92
CA TYR A 246 0.34 4.60 -18.01
C TYR A 246 1.78 4.59 -17.52
N ASP A 247 2.41 5.75 -17.58
CA ASP A 247 3.72 6.08 -17.01
C ASP A 247 3.53 7.40 -16.27
N VAL A 248 3.22 7.32 -14.97
CA VAL A 248 2.87 8.47 -14.12
C VAL A 248 4.02 8.71 -13.17
N ILE A 249 4.54 9.93 -13.18
CA ILE A 249 5.59 10.40 -12.28
C ILE A 249 5.18 11.76 -11.71
N SER A 250 5.67 12.10 -10.51
CA SER A 250 5.54 13.44 -9.98
C SER A 250 6.42 14.41 -10.77
N THR A 251 5.88 15.59 -11.07
CA THR A 251 6.60 16.67 -11.75
C THR A 251 7.73 17.27 -10.88
N LYS A 252 7.72 16.98 -9.57
CA LYS A 252 8.78 17.38 -8.63
C LYS A 252 10.00 16.45 -8.64
N GLY A 253 9.96 15.37 -9.45
CA GLY A 253 11.10 14.50 -9.72
C GLY A 253 11.89 14.96 -10.92
N ASP A 254 13.04 14.30 -11.19
CA ASP A 254 13.76 14.44 -12.43
C ASP A 254 12.91 13.90 -13.59
N GLY A 255 13.23 14.25 -14.84
CA GLY A 255 12.41 13.92 -16.01
C GLY A 255 12.11 12.42 -16.24
N ALA A 256 12.85 11.51 -15.58
CA ALA A 256 12.56 10.06 -15.55
C ALA A 256 11.79 9.63 -14.28
N GLY A 257 11.42 10.56 -13.41
CA GLY A 257 10.90 10.31 -12.07
C GLY A 257 12.01 10.08 -11.05
N ARG A 258 11.67 10.18 -9.77
CA ARG A 258 12.62 9.95 -8.67
C ARG A 258 13.03 8.50 -8.59
N SER A 259 14.31 8.25 -8.36
CA SER A 259 14.80 6.92 -8.01
C SER A 259 14.39 6.56 -6.58
N LEU A 260 13.92 5.33 -6.38
CA LEU A 260 13.21 4.85 -5.20
C LEU A 260 13.83 3.54 -4.70
N LYS A 261 13.58 3.20 -3.44
CA LYS A 261 14.10 2.00 -2.78
C LYS A 261 13.15 0.81 -2.86
N SER A 262 11.83 1.04 -2.81
CA SER A 262 10.84 -0.03 -2.73
C SER A 262 9.58 0.25 -3.54
N PHE A 263 8.93 -0.84 -3.95
CA PHE A 263 7.78 -0.82 -4.87
C PHE A 263 6.74 -1.87 -4.46
N MET A 264 5.47 -1.55 -4.73
CA MET A 264 4.41 -2.54 -4.83
C MET A 264 4.28 -2.95 -6.30
N VAL A 265 4.31 -4.24 -6.58
CA VAL A 265 4.14 -4.78 -7.93
C VAL A 265 2.99 -5.78 -7.99
N VAL A 266 2.30 -5.81 -9.15
CA VAL A 266 1.29 -6.82 -9.47
C VAL A 266 1.74 -7.54 -10.74
N LYS A 267 1.97 -8.85 -10.65
CA LYS A 267 2.40 -9.72 -11.76
C LYS A 267 1.24 -10.26 -12.57
#